data_f1d5cdb249a38df3b3a8afbf1d5cebed
#
_entry.id   f1d5cdb249a38df3b3a8afbf1d5cebed
#
_cell.length_a   1.000
_cell.length_b   1.000
_cell.length_c   1.000
_cell.angle_alpha   90.00
_cell.angle_beta   90.00
_cell.angle_gamma   90.00
#
_symmetry.space_group_name_H-M   'P 1'
#
loop_
_entity.id
_entity.type
_entity.pdbx_description
1 polymer ?
#
loop_
_entity_poly.entity_id
_entity_poly.type
_entity_poly.pdbx_seq_one_letter_code
_entity_poly.pdbx_strand_id
1 'polypeptide(L)'
;VLAVCGRFVADHVAHRDALIAAVRAGGGVPSEGTAHLNYPTLDSQVAILHFARGVEEKAASTYLSVVPEFSNRALAQAAASILGVETTHVALLAQALGETSYPSSFVS
;
A
#
# COMPACT_ATOMS: atom_id res chain seq x y z
N VAL A 1 -1.13 -0.30 18.65
CA VAL A 1 -1.71 -0.95 17.45
C VAL A 1 -2.81 -0.09 16.85
N LEU A 2 -3.87 0.31 17.60
CA LEU A 2 -4.99 1.09 17.06
C LEU A 2 -4.57 2.44 16.43
N ALA A 3 -3.63 3.18 17.05
CA ALA A 3 -3.13 4.44 16.51
C ALA A 3 -2.38 4.25 15.17
N VAL A 4 -1.62 3.17 15.05
CA VAL A 4 -0.92 2.81 13.80
C VAL A 4 -1.93 2.44 12.71
N CYS A 5 -2.95 1.64 13.01
CA CYS A 5 -4.01 1.30 12.06
C CYS A 5 -4.77 2.54 11.58
N GLY A 6 -5.07 3.47 12.49
CA GLY A 6 -5.71 4.74 12.13
C GLY A 6 -4.85 5.58 11.19
N ARG A 7 -3.52 5.56 11.37
CA ARG A 7 -2.59 6.23 10.45
C ARG A 7 -2.60 5.56 9.06
N PHE A 8 -2.58 4.24 8.99
CA PHE A 8 -2.63 3.52 7.71
C PHE A 8 -3.89 3.85 6.92
N VAL A 9 -5.06 3.88 7.60
CA VAL A 9 -6.31 4.29 6.96
C VAL A 9 -6.20 5.70 6.35
N ALA A 10 -5.63 6.64 7.08
CA ALA A 10 -5.45 8.01 6.58
C ALA A 10 -4.50 8.06 5.37
N ASP A 11 -3.41 7.30 5.40
CA ASP A 11 -2.47 7.21 4.29
C ASP A 11 -3.14 6.61 3.04
N HIS A 12 -3.89 5.50 3.18
CA HIS A 12 -4.61 4.89 2.05
C HIS A 12 -5.71 5.79 1.48
N VAL A 13 -6.40 6.58 2.31
CA VAL A 13 -7.35 7.60 1.83
C VAL A 13 -6.62 8.65 0.99
N ALA A 14 -5.47 9.13 1.45
CA ALA A 14 -4.66 10.10 0.71
C ALA A 14 -4.12 9.51 -0.60
N HIS A 15 -3.64 8.27 -0.60
CA HIS A 15 -3.19 7.56 -1.81
C HIS A 15 -4.34 7.41 -2.82
N ARG A 16 -5.51 6.94 -2.37
CA ARG A 16 -6.70 6.82 -3.22
C ARG A 16 -7.07 8.16 -3.86
N ASP A 17 -7.11 9.22 -3.08
CA ASP A 17 -7.53 10.54 -3.57
C ASP A 17 -6.52 11.10 -4.58
N ALA A 18 -5.23 10.88 -4.37
CA ALA A 18 -4.18 11.24 -5.31
C ALA A 18 -4.30 10.45 -6.64
N LEU A 19 -4.59 9.15 -6.57
CA LEU A 19 -4.79 8.31 -7.75
C LEU A 19 -6.05 8.71 -8.53
N ILE A 20 -7.16 9.01 -7.85
CA ILE A 20 -8.38 9.53 -8.48
C ILE A 20 -8.10 10.84 -9.22
N ALA A 21 -7.38 11.76 -8.58
CA ALA A 21 -6.99 13.01 -9.20
C ALA A 21 -6.11 12.82 -10.44
N ALA A 22 -5.14 11.90 -10.35
CA ALA A 22 -4.26 11.57 -11.47
C ALA A 22 -5.01 10.96 -12.67
N VAL A 23 -5.94 10.03 -12.43
CA VAL A 23 -6.77 9.43 -13.49
C VAL A 23 -7.61 10.49 -14.17
N ARG A 24 -8.27 11.38 -13.41
CA ARG A 24 -9.09 12.47 -13.97
C ARG A 24 -8.25 13.47 -14.76
N ALA A 25 -7.08 13.84 -14.26
CA ALA A 25 -6.16 14.74 -14.96
C ALA A 25 -5.67 14.14 -16.29
N GLY A 26 -5.55 12.81 -16.37
CA GLY A 26 -5.25 12.09 -17.60
C GLY A 26 -6.45 11.89 -18.53
N GLY A 27 -7.63 12.41 -18.21
CA GLY A 27 -8.86 12.26 -18.99
C GLY A 27 -9.57 10.92 -18.79
N GLY A 28 -9.15 10.13 -17.81
CA GLY A 28 -9.76 8.83 -17.48
C GLY A 28 -10.92 8.95 -16.48
N VAL A 29 -11.61 7.84 -16.29
CA VAL A 29 -12.66 7.68 -15.28
C VAL A 29 -12.13 6.77 -14.18
N PRO A 30 -12.07 7.24 -12.92
CA PRO A 30 -11.65 6.39 -11.81
C PRO A 30 -12.58 5.19 -11.61
N SER A 31 -12.02 4.05 -11.22
CA SER A 31 -12.81 2.88 -10.84
C SER A 31 -13.62 3.17 -9.57
N GLU A 32 -14.87 2.72 -9.53
CA GLU A 32 -15.74 2.89 -8.36
C GLU A 32 -15.46 1.91 -7.22
N GLY A 33 -14.49 1.05 -7.37
CA GLY A 33 -13.96 0.22 -6.27
C GLY A 33 -14.96 -0.73 -5.64
N THR A 34 -15.84 -1.35 -6.41
CA THR A 34 -16.85 -2.32 -5.93
C THR A 34 -16.28 -3.73 -5.76
N ALA A 35 -15.00 -3.88 -5.53
CA ALA A 35 -14.39 -5.20 -5.36
C ALA A 35 -14.96 -5.91 -4.13
N HIS A 36 -15.61 -7.05 -4.34
CA HIS A 36 -15.88 -8.01 -3.27
C HIS A 36 -14.55 -8.63 -2.86
N LEU A 37 -14.01 -8.21 -1.74
CA LEU A 37 -12.79 -8.78 -1.20
C LEU A 37 -13.14 -10.04 -0.43
N ASN A 38 -12.60 -11.18 -0.88
CA ASN A 38 -12.63 -12.41 -0.10
C ASN A 38 -11.54 -12.33 0.97
N TYR A 39 -11.95 -12.11 2.21
CA TYR A 39 -11.05 -12.11 3.34
C TYR A 39 -10.86 -13.54 3.85
N PRO A 40 -9.63 -13.91 4.25
CA PRO A 40 -9.42 -15.14 5.00
C PRO A 40 -10.07 -15.01 6.40
N THR A 41 -10.16 -16.11 7.13
CA THR A 41 -10.57 -16.06 8.54
C THR A 41 -9.55 -15.25 9.35
N LEU A 42 -9.99 -14.13 9.93
CA LEU A 42 -9.18 -13.22 10.72
C LEU A 42 -9.61 -13.30 12.20
N ASP A 43 -9.35 -14.44 12.83
CA ASP A 43 -9.82 -14.79 14.15
C ASP A 43 -8.86 -14.41 15.29
N SER A 44 -7.71 -13.86 14.97
CA SER A 44 -6.71 -13.41 15.94
C SER A 44 -5.99 -12.14 15.48
N GLN A 45 -5.44 -11.41 16.45
CA GLN A 45 -4.61 -10.23 16.14
C GLN A 45 -3.42 -10.61 15.24
N VAL A 46 -2.80 -11.75 15.46
CA VAL A 46 -1.68 -12.23 14.65
C VAL A 46 -2.12 -12.51 13.20
N ALA A 47 -3.27 -13.16 13.02
CA ALA A 47 -3.83 -13.42 11.70
C ALA A 47 -4.13 -12.10 10.94
N ILE A 48 -4.68 -11.11 11.63
CA ILE A 48 -4.95 -9.76 11.07
C ILE A 48 -3.65 -9.08 10.66
N LEU A 49 -2.63 -9.09 11.51
CA LEU A 49 -1.34 -8.45 11.22
C LEU A 49 -0.61 -9.12 10.04
N HIS A 50 -0.61 -10.45 9.96
CA HIS A 50 -0.04 -11.16 8.81
C HIS A 50 -0.78 -10.87 7.52
N PHE A 51 -2.11 -10.86 7.57
CA PHE A 51 -2.92 -10.50 6.39
C PHE A 51 -2.65 -9.07 5.93
N ALA A 52 -2.69 -8.11 6.85
CA ALA A 52 -2.40 -6.73 6.56
C ALA A 52 -0.99 -6.57 5.94
N ARG A 53 0.02 -7.20 6.53
CA ARG A 53 1.39 -7.16 5.99
C ARG A 53 1.46 -7.69 4.56
N GLY A 54 0.81 -8.80 4.26
CA GLY A 54 0.76 -9.37 2.90
C GLY A 54 0.10 -8.42 1.89
N VAL A 55 -0.92 -7.66 2.30
CA VAL A 55 -1.56 -6.63 1.47
C VAL A 55 -0.59 -5.49 1.18
N GLU A 56 0.11 -4.99 2.19
CA GLU A 56 1.09 -3.91 2.04
C GLU A 56 2.30 -4.33 1.18
N GLU A 57 2.80 -5.55 1.35
CA GLU A 57 3.86 -6.12 0.51
C GLU A 57 3.44 -6.17 -0.96
N LYS A 58 2.21 -6.60 -1.23
CA LYS A 58 1.66 -6.63 -2.58
C LYS A 58 1.48 -5.22 -3.16
N ALA A 59 1.03 -4.27 -2.36
CA ALA A 59 0.91 -2.87 -2.76
C ALA A 59 2.30 -2.29 -3.11
N ALA A 60 3.29 -2.47 -2.25
CA ALA A 60 4.66 -2.03 -2.51
C ALA A 60 5.22 -2.63 -3.81
N SER A 61 5.08 -3.93 -4.01
CA SER A 61 5.48 -4.62 -5.25
C SER A 61 4.78 -4.06 -6.48
N THR A 62 3.48 -3.77 -6.38
CA THR A 62 2.70 -3.18 -7.47
C THR A 62 3.22 -1.78 -7.84
N TYR A 63 3.41 -0.90 -6.85
CA TYR A 63 3.97 0.43 -7.12
C TYR A 63 5.38 0.37 -7.70
N LEU A 64 6.22 -0.53 -7.19
CA LEU A 64 7.56 -0.75 -7.74
C LEU A 64 7.51 -1.11 -9.23
N SER A 65 6.57 -1.97 -9.62
CA SER A 65 6.45 -2.44 -11.01
C SER A 65 5.95 -1.36 -11.97
N VAL A 66 5.16 -0.39 -11.50
CA VAL A 66 4.59 0.65 -12.37
C VAL A 66 5.41 1.93 -12.45
N VAL A 67 6.29 2.20 -11.49
CA VAL A 67 7.15 3.40 -11.52
C VAL A 67 7.91 3.56 -12.84
N PRO A 68 8.59 2.53 -13.38
CA PRO A 68 9.32 2.66 -14.64
C PRO A 68 8.44 2.77 -15.87
N GLU A 69 7.14 2.42 -15.77
CA GLU A 69 6.19 2.46 -16.88
C GLU A 69 5.67 3.88 -17.16
N PHE A 70 5.80 4.79 -16.20
CA PHE A 70 5.32 6.16 -16.37
C PHE A 70 6.29 7.03 -17.17
N SER A 71 5.87 7.50 -18.35
CA SER A 71 6.56 8.56 -19.08
C SER A 71 6.40 9.94 -18.40
N ASN A 72 5.32 10.14 -17.67
CA ASN A 72 5.09 11.35 -16.88
C ASN A 72 5.86 11.27 -15.56
N ARG A 73 6.86 12.14 -15.40
CA ARG A 73 7.72 12.16 -14.21
C ARG A 73 6.97 12.43 -12.90
N ALA A 74 5.93 13.26 -12.94
CA ALA A 74 5.13 13.56 -11.75
C ALA A 74 4.34 12.33 -11.28
N LEU A 75 3.82 11.52 -12.19
CA LEU A 75 3.18 10.25 -11.87
C LEU A 75 4.19 9.23 -11.33
N ALA A 76 5.37 9.12 -11.95
CA ALA A 76 6.43 8.26 -11.44
C ALA A 76 6.86 8.65 -10.03
N GLN A 77 7.00 9.96 -9.76
CA GLN A 77 7.34 10.48 -8.43
C GLN A 77 6.24 10.18 -7.42
N ALA A 78 4.97 10.36 -7.77
CA ALA A 78 3.84 10.05 -6.89
C ALA A 78 3.81 8.55 -6.54
N ALA A 79 3.94 7.68 -7.54
CA ALA A 79 3.98 6.24 -7.33
C ALA A 79 5.17 5.80 -6.45
N ALA A 80 6.35 6.37 -6.67
CA ALA A 80 7.54 6.11 -5.85
C ALA A 80 7.35 6.61 -4.39
N SER A 81 6.67 7.74 -4.20
CA SER A 81 6.34 8.25 -2.87
C SER A 81 5.38 7.33 -2.13
N ILE A 82 4.35 6.82 -2.80
CA ILE A 82 3.43 5.83 -2.22
C ILE A 82 4.19 4.55 -1.90
N LEU A 83 5.02 4.04 -2.80
CA LEU A 83 5.88 2.87 -2.54
C LEU A 83 6.68 3.02 -1.24
N GLY A 84 7.25 4.19 -0.98
CA GLY A 84 7.97 4.47 0.27
C GLY A 84 7.09 4.34 1.52
N VAL A 85 5.85 4.78 1.44
CA VAL A 85 4.87 4.65 2.55
C VAL A 85 4.45 3.19 2.75
N GLU A 86 4.15 2.46 1.68
CA GLU A 86 3.77 1.04 1.77
C GLU A 86 4.89 0.20 2.40
N THR A 87 6.15 0.44 2.05
CA THR A 87 7.29 -0.24 2.68
C THR A 87 7.43 0.11 4.17
N THR A 88 7.08 1.32 4.56
CA THR A 88 7.04 1.72 5.98
C THR A 88 5.93 0.97 6.72
N HIS A 89 4.75 0.81 6.12
CA HIS A 89 3.67 -0.01 6.67
C HIS A 89 4.10 -1.46 6.87
N VAL A 90 4.75 -2.06 5.87
CA VAL A 90 5.33 -3.43 5.97
C VAL A 90 6.27 -3.54 7.16
N ALA A 91 7.19 -2.59 7.32
CA ALA A 91 8.17 -2.61 8.42
C ALA A 91 7.50 -2.50 9.80
N LEU A 92 6.49 -1.63 9.94
CA LEU A 92 5.75 -1.47 11.19
C LEU A 92 4.93 -2.71 11.55
N LEU A 93 4.32 -3.37 10.54
CA LEU A 93 3.56 -4.60 10.74
C LEU A 93 4.48 -5.78 11.10
N ALA A 94 5.64 -5.89 10.45
CA ALA A 94 6.66 -6.87 10.81
C ALA A 94 7.14 -6.68 12.26
N GLN A 95 7.40 -5.44 12.66
CA GLN A 95 7.78 -5.12 14.03
C GLN A 95 6.68 -5.51 15.03
N ALA A 96 5.40 -5.26 14.71
CA ALA A 96 4.27 -5.64 15.56
C ALA A 96 4.14 -7.17 15.70
N LEU A 97 4.59 -7.92 14.70
CA LEU A 97 4.65 -9.39 14.70
C LEU A 97 5.89 -9.95 15.44
N GLY A 98 6.83 -9.09 15.84
CA GLY A 98 8.11 -9.52 16.39
C GLY A 98 9.08 -10.09 15.35
N GLU A 99 8.85 -9.76 14.09
CA GLU A 99 9.67 -10.19 12.96
C GLU A 99 10.68 -9.13 12.55
N THR A 100 11.61 -9.49 11.66
CA THR A 100 12.59 -8.55 11.12
C THR A 100 11.90 -7.51 10.25
N SER A 101 12.00 -6.24 10.64
CA SER A 101 11.42 -5.10 9.90
C SER A 101 12.09 -4.84 8.56
N TYR A 102 13.26 -5.39 8.36
CA TYR A 102 14.10 -5.19 7.20
C TYR A 102 14.67 -6.54 6.70
N PRO A 103 13.85 -7.36 6.03
CA PRO A 103 14.25 -8.72 5.64
C PRO A 103 15.15 -8.77 4.41
N SER A 104 15.17 -7.73 3.59
CA SER A 104 15.89 -7.68 2.32
C SER A 104 16.41 -6.28 2.02
N SER A 105 17.49 -6.20 1.22
CA SER A 105 18.01 -4.93 0.73
C SER A 105 17.19 -4.32 -0.39
N PHE A 106 16.27 -5.08 -0.96
CA PHE A 106 15.43 -4.64 -2.07
C PHE A 106 13.97 -5.01 -1.84
N VAL A 107 13.07 -4.13 -2.30
CA VAL A 107 11.66 -4.45 -2.44
C VAL A 107 11.48 -5.38 -3.64
N SER A 108 10.68 -6.39 -3.49
CA SER A 108 10.43 -7.38 -4.54
C SER A 108 8.92 -7.43 -4.90
#